data_1ad001c36b033769879355537cd63204
#
_entry.id   1ad001c36b033769879355537cd63204
#
_cell.length_a   1.000
_cell.length_b   1.000
_cell.length_c   1.000
_cell.angle_alpha   90.00
_cell.angle_beta   90.00
_cell.angle_gamma   90.00
#
_symmetry.space_group_name_H-M   'P 1'
#
loop_
_entity.id
_entity.type
_entity.pdbx_description
1 polymer ?
#
loop_
_entity_poly.entity_id
_entity_poly.type
_entity_poly.pdbx_seq_one_letter_code
_entity_poly.pdbx_strand_id
1 'polypeptide(L)'
;MAQTKIITKENILKAGFLIIKEEGDNKLNARNLAKKLSCSTQPIYDSFKNMNVFHEELVNYVRKFYYGFVSENHNNEKSIYMKYIKNYIFFAKEFPNLFKFIFMENPYKETVEEQKFTSIIIKKISEAGGYSEDTAFKFFMQSFVFAHGIAVQIVSNYLDWQIDKIYLLLEENFESLKLYYREK
;
A
#
# COMPACT_ATOMS: atom_id res chain seq x y z
N MET A 1 14.52 29.81 -28.50
CA MET A 1 13.14 29.33 -28.37
C MET A 1 13.11 28.31 -27.24
N ALA A 2 12.35 28.54 -26.18
CA ALA A 2 12.22 27.56 -25.09
C ALA A 2 11.52 26.33 -25.64
N GLN A 3 12.14 25.18 -25.52
CA GLN A 3 11.57 23.90 -25.91
C GLN A 3 10.33 23.66 -25.02
N THR A 4 9.14 23.63 -25.60
CA THR A 4 7.89 23.35 -24.87
C THR A 4 8.00 21.97 -24.27
N LYS A 5 8.12 21.88 -22.94
CA LYS A 5 8.22 20.61 -22.21
C LYS A 5 6.94 19.83 -22.42
N ILE A 6 6.99 18.71 -23.10
CA ILE A 6 5.84 17.81 -23.29
C ILE A 6 5.46 17.24 -21.93
N ILE A 7 4.26 17.57 -21.43
CA ILE A 7 3.72 17.03 -20.19
C ILE A 7 2.93 15.75 -20.54
N THR A 8 3.47 14.61 -20.17
CA THR A 8 2.83 13.31 -20.40
C THR A 8 1.89 12.94 -19.24
N LYS A 9 0.96 12.03 -19.51
CA LYS A 9 0.06 11.45 -18.48
C LYS A 9 0.86 10.86 -17.31
N GLU A 10 1.98 10.20 -17.59
CA GLU A 10 2.88 9.63 -16.57
C GLU A 10 3.52 10.73 -15.71
N ASN A 11 3.95 11.84 -16.32
CA ASN A 11 4.48 12.98 -15.56
C ASN A 11 3.45 13.54 -14.57
N ILE A 12 2.17 13.60 -14.98
CA ILE A 12 1.09 14.12 -14.13
C ILE A 12 0.81 13.15 -12.98
N LEU A 13 0.75 11.83 -13.23
CA LEU A 13 0.59 10.81 -12.18
C LEU A 13 1.77 10.84 -11.18
N LYS A 14 3.00 10.97 -11.68
CA LYS A 14 4.19 11.11 -10.83
C LYS A 14 4.15 12.39 -9.98
N ALA A 15 3.68 13.50 -10.53
CA ALA A 15 3.51 14.74 -9.77
C ALA A 15 2.44 14.58 -8.69
N GLY A 16 1.32 13.93 -8.99
CA GLY A 16 0.28 13.59 -8.01
C GLY A 16 0.78 12.69 -6.90
N PHE A 17 1.52 11.63 -7.25
CA PHE A 17 2.18 10.75 -6.28
C PHE A 17 3.08 11.54 -5.30
N LEU A 18 3.89 12.46 -5.82
CA LEU A 18 4.77 13.28 -4.98
C LEU A 18 3.98 14.24 -4.08
N ILE A 19 2.88 14.83 -4.56
CA ILE A 19 2.00 15.67 -3.73
C ILE A 19 1.41 14.84 -2.59
N ILE A 20 0.82 13.67 -2.88
CA ILE A 20 0.29 12.79 -1.83
C ILE A 20 1.37 12.41 -0.83
N LYS A 21 2.52 11.94 -1.30
CA LYS A 21 3.64 11.51 -0.46
C LYS A 21 4.08 12.60 0.51
N GLU A 22 4.23 13.82 0.02
CA GLU A 22 4.83 14.95 0.77
C GLU A 22 3.79 15.69 1.62
N GLU A 23 2.57 15.91 1.08
CA GLU A 23 1.61 16.86 1.63
C GLU A 23 0.23 16.24 1.96
N GLY A 24 -0.07 15.02 1.47
CA GLY A 24 -1.35 14.34 1.65
C GLY A 24 -2.41 14.69 0.60
N ASP A 25 -3.54 13.97 0.64
CA ASP A 25 -4.62 14.06 -0.37
C ASP A 25 -5.30 15.44 -0.40
N ASN A 26 -5.42 16.10 0.72
CA ASN A 26 -6.03 17.44 0.83
C ASN A 26 -5.33 18.53 -0.02
N LYS A 27 -4.10 18.28 -0.47
CA LYS A 27 -3.33 19.14 -1.38
C LYS A 27 -3.42 18.75 -2.84
N LEU A 28 -4.07 17.62 -3.14
CA LEU A 28 -4.20 17.14 -4.51
C LEU A 28 -5.30 17.90 -5.27
N ASN A 29 -4.89 18.79 -6.15
CA ASN A 29 -5.79 19.52 -7.04
C ASN A 29 -5.05 19.98 -8.30
N ALA A 30 -5.80 20.37 -9.34
CA ALA A 30 -5.23 20.74 -10.64
C ALA A 30 -4.22 21.91 -10.57
N ARG A 31 -4.43 22.86 -9.64
CA ARG A 31 -3.53 24.03 -9.47
C ARG A 31 -2.20 23.60 -8.88
N ASN A 32 -2.20 22.76 -7.86
CA ASN A 32 -0.99 22.25 -7.24
C ASN A 32 -0.21 21.32 -8.19
N LEU A 33 -0.89 20.48 -8.98
CA LEU A 33 -0.30 19.70 -10.05
C LEU A 33 0.38 20.58 -11.09
N ALA A 34 -0.31 21.58 -11.61
CA ALA A 34 0.20 22.53 -12.57
C ALA A 34 1.44 23.27 -12.05
N LYS A 35 1.39 23.72 -10.78
CA LYS A 35 2.52 24.37 -10.10
C LYS A 35 3.73 23.40 -10.00
N LYS A 36 3.52 22.15 -9.57
CA LYS A 36 4.60 21.15 -9.44
C LYS A 36 5.21 20.78 -10.79
N LEU A 37 4.43 20.81 -11.87
CA LEU A 37 4.87 20.54 -13.24
C LEU A 37 5.43 21.78 -13.97
N SER A 38 5.29 22.98 -13.39
CA SER A 38 5.63 24.28 -14.01
C SER A 38 4.91 24.48 -15.34
N CYS A 39 3.58 24.22 -15.38
CA CYS A 39 2.73 24.37 -16.55
C CYS A 39 1.38 25.01 -16.19
N SER A 40 0.50 25.23 -17.18
CA SER A 40 -0.91 25.55 -16.93
C SER A 40 -1.70 24.29 -16.53
N THR A 41 -2.97 24.45 -16.14
CA THR A 41 -3.85 23.30 -15.85
C THR A 41 -4.34 22.57 -17.11
N GLN A 42 -4.21 23.16 -18.29
CA GLN A 42 -4.70 22.62 -19.56
C GLN A 42 -4.16 21.20 -19.85
N PRO A 43 -2.84 20.90 -19.77
CA PRO A 43 -2.31 19.57 -20.04
C PRO A 43 -2.88 18.48 -19.11
N ILE A 44 -3.33 18.84 -17.90
CA ILE A 44 -3.95 17.91 -16.95
C ILE A 44 -5.32 17.48 -17.49
N TYR A 45 -6.14 18.43 -17.93
CA TYR A 45 -7.46 18.16 -18.50
C TYR A 45 -7.42 17.55 -19.91
N ASP A 46 -6.34 17.80 -20.66
CA ASP A 46 -6.08 17.13 -21.94
C ASP A 46 -5.75 15.63 -21.73
N SER A 47 -5.08 15.30 -20.61
CA SER A 47 -4.67 13.93 -20.27
C SER A 47 -5.77 13.14 -19.54
N PHE A 48 -6.61 13.84 -18.75
CA PHE A 48 -7.66 13.23 -17.93
C PHE A 48 -8.96 14.01 -18.08
N LYS A 49 -10.04 13.30 -18.37
CA LYS A 49 -11.37 13.90 -18.58
C LYS A 49 -11.79 14.87 -17.45
N ASN A 50 -11.42 14.54 -16.22
CA ASN A 50 -11.66 15.36 -15.01
C ASN A 50 -10.76 14.86 -13.86
N MET A 51 -10.80 15.57 -12.73
CA MET A 51 -9.99 15.21 -11.55
C MET A 51 -10.39 13.87 -10.92
N ASN A 52 -11.63 13.41 -11.06
CA ASN A 52 -12.03 12.10 -10.52
C ASN A 52 -11.36 10.96 -11.29
N VAL A 53 -11.31 11.04 -12.64
CA VAL A 53 -10.60 10.07 -13.47
C VAL A 53 -9.10 10.07 -13.15
N PHE A 54 -8.51 11.27 -13.00
CA PHE A 54 -7.12 11.38 -12.57
C PHE A 54 -6.89 10.71 -11.21
N HIS A 55 -7.77 10.96 -10.24
CA HIS A 55 -7.66 10.40 -8.90
C HIS A 55 -7.75 8.88 -8.90
N GLU A 56 -8.70 8.27 -9.64
CA GLU A 56 -8.79 6.82 -9.77
C GLU A 56 -7.52 6.20 -10.37
N GLU A 57 -6.95 6.82 -11.39
CA GLU A 57 -5.70 6.36 -11.98
C GLU A 57 -4.49 6.56 -11.05
N LEU A 58 -4.50 7.64 -10.25
CA LEU A 58 -3.47 7.87 -9.25
C LEU A 58 -3.53 6.83 -8.13
N VAL A 59 -4.72 6.43 -7.67
CA VAL A 59 -4.89 5.32 -6.71
C VAL A 59 -4.21 4.05 -7.25
N ASN A 60 -4.46 3.70 -8.51
CA ASN A 60 -3.83 2.53 -9.13
C ASN A 60 -2.30 2.70 -9.24
N TYR A 61 -1.83 3.90 -9.55
CA TYR A 61 -0.40 4.21 -9.61
C TYR A 61 0.28 4.02 -8.25
N VAL A 62 -0.34 4.53 -7.16
CA VAL A 62 0.17 4.38 -5.79
C VAL A 62 0.12 2.93 -5.34
N ARG A 63 -0.96 2.18 -5.67
CA ARG A 63 -1.06 0.73 -5.37
C ARG A 63 0.03 -0.07 -6.06
N LYS A 64 0.34 0.24 -7.33
CA LYS A 64 1.45 -0.41 -8.04
C LYS A 64 2.79 -0.17 -7.34
N PHE A 65 3.05 1.04 -6.87
CA PHE A 65 4.23 1.35 -6.05
C PHE A 65 4.24 0.54 -4.75
N TYR A 66 3.10 0.48 -4.03
CA TYR A 66 2.94 -0.31 -2.81
C TYR A 66 3.26 -1.80 -3.04
N TYR A 67 2.69 -2.43 -4.08
CA TYR A 67 2.97 -3.85 -4.36
C TYR A 67 4.44 -4.11 -4.71
N GLY A 68 5.07 -3.21 -5.45
CA GLY A 68 6.51 -3.26 -5.68
C GLY A 68 7.27 -3.24 -4.36
N PHE A 69 6.98 -2.26 -3.51
CA PHE A 69 7.62 -2.07 -2.21
C PHE A 69 7.49 -3.29 -1.30
N VAL A 70 6.28 -3.82 -1.09
CA VAL A 70 6.08 -4.95 -0.16
C VAL A 70 6.64 -6.28 -0.69
N SER A 71 6.92 -6.36 -1.98
CA SER A 71 7.55 -7.53 -2.61
C SER A 71 9.07 -7.56 -2.45
N GLU A 72 9.70 -6.41 -2.20
CA GLU A 72 11.14 -6.30 -1.96
C GLU A 72 11.56 -6.89 -0.61
N ASN A 73 12.85 -7.15 -0.42
CA ASN A 73 13.36 -7.74 0.81
C ASN A 73 14.00 -6.65 1.70
N HIS A 74 13.17 -5.89 2.41
CA HIS A 74 13.62 -4.80 3.28
C HIS A 74 14.13 -5.25 4.67
N ASN A 75 13.86 -6.50 5.08
CA ASN A 75 14.09 -6.96 6.46
C ASN A 75 14.76 -8.34 6.58
N ASN A 76 15.34 -8.86 5.50
CA ASN A 76 16.01 -10.18 5.42
C ASN A 76 15.14 -11.36 5.90
N GLU A 77 13.83 -11.22 5.85
CA GLU A 77 12.88 -12.25 6.29
C GLU A 77 12.85 -13.40 5.30
N LYS A 78 12.93 -14.65 5.82
CA LYS A 78 12.90 -15.87 5.00
C LYS A 78 11.49 -16.30 4.63
N SER A 79 10.52 -16.07 5.51
CA SER A 79 9.12 -16.36 5.26
C SER A 79 8.53 -15.29 4.35
N ILE A 80 7.99 -15.70 3.20
CA ILE A 80 7.32 -14.77 2.26
C ILE A 80 6.17 -14.04 2.95
N TYR A 81 5.42 -14.73 3.80
CA TYR A 81 4.31 -14.14 4.52
C TYR A 81 4.77 -13.11 5.56
N MET A 82 5.75 -13.47 6.41
CA MET A 82 6.30 -12.54 7.41
C MET A 82 6.99 -11.34 6.74
N LYS A 83 7.68 -11.57 5.64
CA LYS A 83 8.24 -10.49 4.80
C LYS A 83 7.15 -9.50 4.37
N TYR A 84 6.04 -10.01 3.83
CA TYR A 84 4.92 -9.19 3.41
C TYR A 84 4.34 -8.35 4.56
N ILE A 85 4.03 -8.98 5.70
CA ILE A 85 3.43 -8.30 6.86
C ILE A 85 4.37 -7.25 7.47
N LYS A 86 5.66 -7.56 7.61
CA LYS A 86 6.66 -6.60 8.09
C LYS A 86 6.84 -5.43 7.12
N ASN A 87 6.89 -5.69 5.81
CA ASN A 87 6.97 -4.65 4.79
C ASN A 87 5.69 -3.79 4.74
N TYR A 88 4.53 -4.37 5.01
CA TYR A 88 3.28 -3.64 5.13
C TYR A 88 3.34 -2.58 6.26
N ILE A 89 3.83 -2.96 7.43
CA ILE A 89 4.05 -2.03 8.56
C ILE A 89 5.12 -1.00 8.21
N PHE A 90 6.21 -1.45 7.58
CA PHE A 90 7.30 -0.55 7.17
C PHE A 90 6.81 0.48 6.16
N PHE A 91 5.97 0.07 5.19
CA PHE A 91 5.33 0.99 4.26
C PHE A 91 4.46 2.05 4.98
N ALA A 92 3.65 1.63 5.96
CA ALA A 92 2.83 2.56 6.74
C ALA A 92 3.68 3.60 7.48
N LYS A 93 4.85 3.19 8.01
CA LYS A 93 5.79 4.06 8.72
C LYS A 93 6.52 5.02 7.79
N GLU A 94 7.04 4.52 6.67
CA GLU A 94 7.84 5.31 5.71
C GLU A 94 6.98 6.22 4.82
N PHE A 95 5.76 5.80 4.51
CA PHE A 95 4.87 6.49 3.58
C PHE A 95 3.46 6.71 4.17
N PRO A 96 3.32 7.37 5.34
CA PRO A 96 2.03 7.46 6.03
C PRO A 96 0.92 8.11 5.19
N ASN A 97 1.24 9.12 4.39
CA ASN A 97 0.27 9.76 3.52
C ASN A 97 -0.16 8.86 2.35
N LEU A 98 0.77 8.10 1.75
CA LEU A 98 0.43 7.11 0.71
C LEU A 98 -0.41 5.97 1.28
N PHE A 99 -0.09 5.52 2.51
CA PHE A 99 -0.87 4.50 3.21
C PHE A 99 -2.31 4.97 3.45
N LYS A 100 -2.49 6.18 4.01
CA LYS A 100 -3.82 6.78 4.22
C LYS A 100 -4.59 6.84 2.90
N PHE A 101 -3.95 7.35 1.85
CA PHE A 101 -4.54 7.51 0.54
C PHE A 101 -5.11 6.20 -0.03
N ILE A 102 -4.37 5.08 0.01
CA ILE A 102 -4.82 3.83 -0.62
C ILE A 102 -5.63 2.90 0.30
N PHE A 103 -5.52 3.03 1.62
CA PHE A 103 -6.16 2.10 2.57
C PHE A 103 -7.24 2.73 3.45
N MET A 104 -7.27 4.06 3.59
CA MET A 104 -8.21 4.72 4.50
C MET A 104 -9.15 5.70 3.79
N GLU A 105 -8.68 6.42 2.78
CA GLU A 105 -9.42 7.52 2.13
C GLU A 105 -10.12 7.09 0.84
N ASN A 106 -9.68 5.99 0.24
CA ASN A 106 -10.27 5.48 -0.99
C ASN A 106 -10.99 4.15 -0.74
N PRO A 107 -12.27 4.03 -1.17
CA PRO A 107 -13.00 2.78 -1.02
C PRO A 107 -12.24 1.64 -1.70
N TYR A 108 -12.16 0.53 -0.99
CA TYR A 108 -11.54 -0.66 -1.52
C TYR A 108 -12.28 -1.14 -2.77
N LYS A 109 -11.58 -1.19 -3.88
CA LYS A 109 -12.00 -1.88 -5.10
C LYS A 109 -10.95 -2.93 -5.38
N GLU A 110 -11.31 -4.19 -5.22
CA GLU A 110 -10.39 -5.29 -5.49
C GLU A 110 -9.98 -5.28 -6.97
N THR A 111 -8.69 -5.16 -7.22
CA THR A 111 -8.13 -5.24 -8.57
C THR A 111 -7.69 -6.67 -8.89
N VAL A 112 -7.54 -7.00 -10.17
CA VAL A 112 -7.02 -8.30 -10.60
C VAL A 112 -5.60 -8.55 -10.06
N GLU A 113 -4.78 -7.53 -9.99
CA GLU A 113 -3.44 -7.58 -9.41
C GLU A 113 -3.48 -7.91 -7.92
N GLU A 114 -4.42 -7.32 -7.20
CA GLU A 114 -4.62 -7.53 -5.77
C GLU A 114 -5.09 -8.94 -5.47
N GLN A 115 -6.06 -9.45 -6.24
CA GLN A 115 -6.53 -10.85 -6.15
C GLN A 115 -5.37 -11.83 -6.38
N LYS A 116 -4.57 -11.61 -7.43
CA LYS A 116 -3.38 -12.44 -7.71
C LYS A 116 -2.38 -12.39 -6.57
N PHE A 117 -2.08 -11.21 -6.04
CA PHE A 117 -1.13 -11.06 -4.95
C PHE A 117 -1.61 -11.78 -3.69
N THR A 118 -2.86 -11.55 -3.27
CA THR A 118 -3.47 -12.20 -2.10
C THR A 118 -3.51 -13.72 -2.27
N SER A 119 -3.90 -14.22 -3.45
CA SER A 119 -3.94 -15.65 -3.75
C SER A 119 -2.56 -16.31 -3.62
N ILE A 120 -1.49 -15.64 -4.06
CA ILE A 120 -0.12 -16.15 -3.90
C ILE A 120 0.24 -16.26 -2.42
N ILE A 121 -0.08 -15.27 -1.60
CA ILE A 121 0.20 -15.29 -0.16
C ILE A 121 -0.58 -16.40 0.54
N ILE A 122 -1.88 -16.54 0.26
CA ILE A 122 -2.74 -17.61 0.83
C ILE A 122 -2.18 -18.99 0.45
N LYS A 123 -1.81 -19.20 -0.81
CA LYS A 123 -1.20 -20.44 -1.27
C LYS A 123 0.09 -20.75 -0.49
N LYS A 124 0.95 -19.76 -0.25
CA LYS A 124 2.18 -19.94 0.53
C LYS A 124 1.92 -20.26 2.00
N ILE A 125 0.88 -19.70 2.61
CA ILE A 125 0.44 -20.07 3.96
C ILE A 125 -0.04 -21.53 3.98
N SER A 126 -0.88 -21.92 3.01
CA SER A 126 -1.38 -23.30 2.85
C SER A 126 -0.24 -24.31 2.71
N GLU A 127 0.69 -24.06 1.79
CA GLU A 127 1.86 -24.93 1.55
C GLU A 127 2.75 -25.07 2.79
N ALA A 128 3.05 -23.97 3.47
CA ALA A 128 3.97 -23.95 4.61
C ALA A 128 3.37 -24.57 5.88
N GLY A 129 2.05 -24.47 6.05
CA GLY A 129 1.35 -25.01 7.24
C GLY A 129 0.67 -26.35 7.01
N GLY A 130 0.56 -26.82 5.77
CA GLY A 130 -0.24 -27.99 5.41
C GLY A 130 -1.75 -27.75 5.58
N TYR A 131 -2.19 -26.47 5.49
CA TYR A 131 -3.57 -26.09 5.71
C TYR A 131 -4.43 -26.23 4.45
N SER A 132 -5.76 -26.43 4.64
CA SER A 132 -6.74 -26.23 3.58
C SER A 132 -6.73 -24.75 3.11
N GLU A 133 -7.24 -24.48 1.91
CA GLU A 133 -7.37 -23.08 1.41
C GLU A 133 -8.22 -22.21 2.33
N ASP A 134 -9.33 -22.74 2.86
CA ASP A 134 -10.21 -22.03 3.79
C ASP A 134 -9.49 -21.68 5.11
N THR A 135 -8.71 -22.61 5.65
CA THR A 135 -7.90 -22.37 6.85
C THR A 135 -6.78 -21.36 6.58
N ALA A 136 -6.10 -21.47 5.44
CA ALA A 136 -5.07 -20.51 5.04
C ALA A 136 -5.63 -19.10 4.82
N PHE A 137 -6.82 -18.98 4.25
CA PHE A 137 -7.54 -17.71 4.11
C PHE A 137 -7.88 -17.09 5.47
N LYS A 138 -8.43 -17.89 6.40
CA LYS A 138 -8.75 -17.43 7.77
C LYS A 138 -7.50 -16.98 8.50
N PHE A 139 -6.41 -17.74 8.38
CA PHE A 139 -5.11 -17.38 8.93
C PHE A 139 -4.62 -16.03 8.39
N PHE A 140 -4.65 -15.88 7.05
CA PHE A 140 -4.29 -14.63 6.39
C PHE A 140 -5.13 -13.46 6.89
N MET A 141 -6.45 -13.60 6.91
CA MET A 141 -7.36 -12.52 7.32
C MET A 141 -7.14 -12.08 8.77
N GLN A 142 -6.99 -13.02 9.72
CA GLN A 142 -6.78 -12.68 11.13
C GLN A 142 -5.46 -11.93 11.34
N SER A 143 -4.38 -12.40 10.72
CA SER A 143 -3.09 -11.74 10.84
C SER A 143 -3.02 -10.42 10.08
N PHE A 144 -3.70 -10.32 8.93
CA PHE A 144 -3.77 -9.07 8.17
C PHE A 144 -4.56 -7.99 8.93
N VAL A 145 -5.74 -8.32 9.50
CA VAL A 145 -6.53 -7.38 10.30
C VAL A 145 -5.76 -6.90 11.52
N PHE A 146 -5.00 -7.79 12.17
CA PHE A 146 -4.12 -7.43 13.28
C PHE A 146 -3.03 -6.44 12.85
N ALA A 147 -2.32 -6.72 11.76
CA ALA A 147 -1.30 -5.84 11.20
C ALA A 147 -1.89 -4.50 10.72
N HIS A 148 -3.08 -4.54 10.09
CA HIS A 148 -3.77 -3.33 9.64
C HIS A 148 -4.15 -2.43 10.83
N GLY A 149 -4.64 -3.01 11.92
CA GLY A 149 -4.92 -2.27 13.16
C GLY A 149 -3.68 -1.54 13.68
N ILE A 150 -2.51 -2.19 13.70
CA ILE A 150 -1.25 -1.55 14.09
C ILE A 150 -0.88 -0.44 13.10
N ALA A 151 -0.95 -0.70 11.80
CA ALA A 151 -0.60 0.27 10.76
C ALA A 151 -1.46 1.54 10.84
N VAL A 152 -2.77 1.40 11.05
CA VAL A 152 -3.70 2.54 11.24
C VAL A 152 -3.30 3.38 12.47
N GLN A 153 -2.93 2.74 13.57
CA GLN A 153 -2.49 3.45 14.77
C GLN A 153 -1.17 4.20 14.56
N ILE A 154 -0.24 3.64 13.78
CA ILE A 154 1.01 4.31 13.40
C ILE A 154 0.70 5.56 12.55
N VAL A 155 -0.06 5.44 11.47
CA VAL A 155 -0.31 6.56 10.55
C VAL A 155 -1.24 7.64 11.13
N SER A 156 -1.98 7.32 12.19
CA SER A 156 -2.77 8.28 12.97
C SER A 156 -1.98 8.95 14.09
N ASN A 157 -0.70 8.63 14.25
CA ASN A 157 0.17 9.09 15.34
C ASN A 157 -0.35 8.71 16.76
N TYR A 158 -1.14 7.64 16.86
CA TYR A 158 -1.61 7.12 18.15
C TYR A 158 -0.58 6.21 18.81
N LEU A 159 0.15 5.40 18.01
CA LEU A 159 1.26 4.56 18.46
C LEU A 159 2.58 5.10 17.92
N ASP A 160 3.50 5.41 18.81
CA ASP A 160 4.92 5.70 18.52
C ASP A 160 5.81 4.57 19.05
N TRP A 161 5.59 3.37 18.53
CA TRP A 161 6.39 2.22 18.90
C TRP A 161 7.61 2.05 17.99
N GLN A 162 8.70 1.59 18.58
CA GLN A 162 9.87 1.19 17.82
C GLN A 162 9.51 0.00 16.92
N ILE A 163 10.02 0.01 15.70
CA ILE A 163 9.66 -0.98 14.68
C ILE A 163 9.95 -2.42 15.14
N ASP A 164 11.04 -2.62 15.89
CA ASP A 164 11.44 -3.95 16.40
C ASP A 164 10.41 -4.53 17.37
N LYS A 165 9.81 -3.70 18.22
CA LYS A 165 8.73 -4.12 19.13
C LYS A 165 7.47 -4.53 18.34
N ILE A 166 7.17 -3.80 17.27
CA ILE A 166 6.04 -4.13 16.39
C ILE A 166 6.31 -5.46 15.68
N TYR A 167 7.52 -5.67 15.17
CA TYR A 167 7.88 -6.92 14.50
C TYR A 167 7.80 -8.12 15.44
N LEU A 168 8.24 -7.98 16.69
CA LEU A 168 8.09 -9.03 17.69
C LEU A 168 6.61 -9.37 17.93
N LEU A 169 5.75 -8.38 18.07
CA LEU A 169 4.31 -8.57 18.26
C LEU A 169 3.64 -9.27 17.05
N LEU A 170 4.08 -8.96 15.83
CA LEU A 170 3.62 -9.64 14.62
C LEU A 170 4.06 -11.11 14.60
N GLU A 171 5.29 -11.40 15.03
CA GLU A 171 5.82 -12.78 15.15
C GLU A 171 5.06 -13.57 16.20
N GLU A 172 4.79 -13.00 17.37
CA GLU A 172 3.99 -13.63 18.43
C GLU A 172 2.56 -13.92 17.97
N ASN A 173 1.91 -12.99 17.25
CA ASN A 173 0.59 -13.21 16.67
C ASN A 173 0.63 -14.35 15.64
N PHE A 174 1.63 -14.37 14.78
CA PHE A 174 1.81 -15.41 13.76
C PHE A 174 1.99 -16.80 14.38
N GLU A 175 2.87 -16.94 15.38
CA GLU A 175 3.09 -18.22 16.07
C GLU A 175 1.83 -18.67 16.84
N SER A 176 1.10 -17.76 17.46
CA SER A 176 -0.18 -18.06 18.13
C SER A 176 -1.22 -18.61 17.14
N LEU A 177 -1.33 -18.03 15.94
CA LEU A 177 -2.21 -18.54 14.90
C LEU A 177 -1.77 -19.91 14.38
N LYS A 178 -0.45 -20.16 14.24
CA LYS A 178 0.07 -21.48 13.86
C LYS A 178 -0.33 -22.55 14.87
N LEU A 179 -0.20 -22.27 16.16
CA LEU A 179 -0.61 -23.20 17.22
C LEU A 179 -2.13 -23.47 17.13
N TYR A 180 -2.94 -22.42 17.05
CA TYR A 180 -4.39 -22.55 16.98
C TYR A 180 -4.88 -23.39 15.79
N TYR A 181 -4.28 -23.24 14.62
CA TYR A 181 -4.68 -23.96 13.41
C TYR A 181 -4.01 -25.34 13.24
N ARG A 182 -2.98 -25.69 14.04
CA ARG A 182 -2.42 -27.05 14.08
C ARG A 182 -3.27 -28.03 14.89
N GLU A 183 -4.00 -27.52 15.87
CA GLU A 183 -4.82 -28.33 16.78
C GLU A 183 -6.24 -28.58 16.24
N LYS A 184 -6.56 -28.09 15.06
CA LYS A 184 -7.85 -28.24 14.35
C LYS A 184 -7.72 -29.03 13.07
#